data_1fd2f63ed73f17cc9e7e3c5969abc6bf
#
_entry.id   1fd2f63ed73f17cc9e7e3c5969abc6bf
#
_cell.length_a   1.000
_cell.length_b   1.000
_cell.length_c   1.000
_cell.angle_alpha   90.00
_cell.angle_beta   90.00
_cell.angle_gamma   90.00
#
_symmetry.space_group_name_H-M   'P 1'
#
loop_
_entity.id
_entity.type
_entity.pdbx_description
1 polymer ?
#
loop_
_entity_poly.entity_id
_entity_poly.type
_entity_poly.pdbx_seq_one_letter_code
_entity_poly.pdbx_strand_id
1 'polypeptide(L)'
;MVDMNRVLKMHKAHTGVLDLKADISIKTPDDLSEAYTPGVAGLAKMIAEDEALKNVYTMSGKLIPIITDGSAVLGLGNIGPAAGLPIVEGKALIYKEFSGVNAIPMALNQVDVDEFVETIKTMAPSFAGIHLEDIAAPRVFEIEKRLNEELDIPVYHDDQTGTAVVVLAALINAAKVVNKPLKDLKVVINGMGAAGVATAKVLLASGMKNLTLVDIHGVIRADDNDYNEYQRELATAVNQVDGQSLDDVIDNQDVFIGLSDANVLSEDHKVFLPATGSCFLFPVYSPFRCLLSFLRLSVYFHKKIGSASCRERV
;
A
#
# COMPACT_ATOMS: atom_id res chain seq x y z
N MET A 1 -19.18 -3.17 14.61
CA MET A 1 -18.78 -1.75 14.80
C MET A 1 -17.68 -1.73 15.85
N VAL A 2 -16.59 -0.99 15.63
CA VAL A 2 -15.47 -0.91 16.59
C VAL A 2 -15.90 -0.06 17.79
N ASP A 3 -15.60 -0.53 19.01
CA ASP A 3 -15.84 0.23 20.23
C ASP A 3 -14.75 1.30 20.42
N MET A 4 -15.09 2.55 20.10
CA MET A 4 -14.17 3.68 20.20
C MET A 4 -13.72 3.98 21.64
N ASN A 5 -14.55 3.67 22.66
CA ASN A 5 -14.13 3.85 24.04
C ASN A 5 -12.99 2.89 24.42
N ARG A 6 -13.05 1.66 23.91
CA ARG A 6 -11.98 0.67 24.09
C ARG A 6 -10.70 1.11 23.36
N VAL A 7 -10.80 1.63 22.15
CA VAL A 7 -9.65 2.15 21.38
C VAL A 7 -8.98 3.30 22.14
N LEU A 8 -9.76 4.30 22.55
CA LEU A 8 -9.24 5.46 23.30
C LEU A 8 -8.56 5.04 24.61
N LYS A 9 -9.17 4.11 25.34
CA LYS A 9 -8.60 3.59 26.58
C LYS A 9 -7.26 2.89 26.36
N MET A 10 -7.16 2.08 25.30
CA MET A 10 -5.94 1.34 24.94
C MET A 10 -4.79 2.29 24.60
N HIS A 11 -5.01 3.25 23.71
CA HIS A 11 -3.98 4.23 23.32
C HIS A 11 -3.59 5.15 24.46
N LYS A 12 -4.53 5.60 25.28
CA LYS A 12 -4.26 6.47 26.42
C LYS A 12 -3.46 5.79 27.54
N ALA A 13 -3.65 4.49 27.74
CA ALA A 13 -3.02 3.75 28.82
C ALA A 13 -1.49 3.72 28.73
N HIS A 14 -0.96 3.77 27.49
CA HIS A 14 0.48 3.66 27.21
C HIS A 14 1.02 4.82 26.37
N THR A 15 0.23 5.87 26.14
CA THR A 15 0.59 7.00 25.26
C THR A 15 0.99 6.49 23.87
N GLY A 16 0.07 5.76 23.24
CA GLY A 16 0.27 5.07 21.96
C GLY A 16 0.19 3.55 22.10
N VAL A 17 0.60 2.82 21.09
CA VAL A 17 0.57 1.34 21.03
C VAL A 17 1.95 0.72 20.82
N LEU A 18 3.00 1.54 20.76
CA LEU A 18 4.40 1.13 20.61
C LEU A 18 5.24 1.65 21.79
N ASP A 19 6.34 0.95 22.05
CA ASP A 19 7.35 1.36 23.00
C ASP A 19 8.75 1.00 22.50
N LEU A 20 9.78 1.71 22.97
CA LEU A 20 11.18 1.39 22.74
C LEU A 20 11.73 0.65 23.94
N LYS A 21 12.23 -0.55 23.72
CA LYS A 21 12.81 -1.39 24.76
C LYS A 21 14.32 -1.48 24.58
N ALA A 22 15.06 -1.28 25.69
CA ALA A 22 16.48 -1.58 25.72
C ALA A 22 16.71 -3.10 25.70
N ASP A 23 17.58 -3.57 24.80
CA ASP A 23 17.93 -5.00 24.68
C ASP A 23 18.99 -5.44 25.70
N ILE A 24 19.73 -4.49 26.30
CA ILE A 24 20.74 -4.72 27.32
C ILE A 24 20.39 -3.95 28.60
N SER A 25 20.87 -4.44 29.72
CA SER A 25 20.70 -3.74 31.02
C SER A 25 22.06 -3.30 31.56
N ILE A 26 22.12 -2.09 32.10
CA ILE A 26 23.31 -1.52 32.76
C ILE A 26 23.11 -1.71 34.26
N LYS A 27 23.98 -2.49 34.90
CA LYS A 27 23.91 -2.78 36.34
C LYS A 27 25.19 -2.38 37.07
N THR A 28 26.29 -2.29 36.35
CA THR A 28 27.63 -1.98 36.88
C THR A 28 28.26 -0.81 36.12
N PRO A 29 29.28 -0.14 36.69
CA PRO A 29 30.08 0.85 35.95
C PRO A 29 30.77 0.28 34.72
N ASP A 30 31.14 -1.00 34.77
CA ASP A 30 31.76 -1.68 33.61
C ASP A 30 30.77 -1.86 32.49
N ASP A 31 29.53 -2.29 32.77
CA ASP A 31 28.45 -2.36 31.77
C ASP A 31 28.21 -0.99 31.08
N LEU A 32 28.25 0.09 31.90
CA LEU A 32 28.09 1.45 31.36
C LEU A 32 29.26 1.82 30.43
N SER A 33 30.48 1.46 30.84
CA SER A 33 31.69 1.75 30.06
C SER A 33 31.71 0.99 28.72
N GLU A 34 31.20 -0.23 28.70
CA GLU A 34 31.05 -1.05 27.45
C GLU A 34 29.89 -0.55 26.60
N ALA A 35 28.73 -0.27 27.20
CA ALA A 35 27.51 0.12 26.46
C ALA A 35 27.52 1.58 25.98
N TYR A 36 28.36 2.45 26.58
CA TYR A 36 28.45 3.86 26.23
C TYR A 36 29.91 4.29 26.06
N THR A 37 30.42 5.19 26.92
CA THR A 37 31.80 5.71 26.80
C THR A 37 32.71 5.04 27.84
N PRO A 38 33.86 4.47 27.43
CA PRO A 38 34.57 4.60 26.16
C PRO A 38 34.24 3.53 25.07
N GLY A 39 33.49 2.49 25.38
CA GLY A 39 33.24 1.33 24.53
C GLY A 39 32.78 1.68 23.12
N VAL A 40 31.72 2.52 23.01
CA VAL A 40 31.17 2.93 21.70
C VAL A 40 32.15 3.73 20.83
N ALA A 41 33.19 4.31 21.41
CA ALA A 41 34.22 5.03 20.62
C ALA A 41 34.99 4.08 19.71
N GLY A 42 35.17 2.83 20.11
CA GLY A 42 35.75 1.78 19.26
C GLY A 42 34.88 1.46 18.05
N LEU A 43 33.57 1.26 18.28
CA LEU A 43 32.60 1.03 17.22
C LEU A 43 32.50 2.23 16.27
N ALA A 44 32.50 3.45 16.78
CA ALA A 44 32.44 4.66 15.94
C ALA A 44 33.66 4.76 14.99
N LYS A 45 34.87 4.41 15.45
CA LYS A 45 36.07 4.36 14.61
C LYS A 45 35.94 3.29 13.52
N MET A 46 35.47 2.09 13.86
CA MET A 46 35.26 1.02 12.88
C MET A 46 34.27 1.42 11.81
N ILE A 47 33.15 2.03 12.20
CA ILE A 47 32.11 2.50 11.24
C ILE A 47 32.64 3.66 10.39
N ALA A 48 33.50 4.52 10.93
CA ALA A 48 34.13 5.58 10.15
C ALA A 48 35.11 5.05 9.07
N GLU A 49 35.69 3.87 9.30
CA GLU A 49 36.57 3.17 8.33
C GLU A 49 35.77 2.33 7.32
N ASP A 50 34.62 1.76 7.77
CA ASP A 50 33.70 0.97 6.94
C ASP A 50 32.25 1.26 7.34
N GLU A 51 31.59 2.11 6.57
CA GLU A 51 30.21 2.55 6.86
C GLU A 51 29.21 1.39 6.87
N ALA A 52 29.44 0.31 6.14
CA ALA A 52 28.52 -0.84 6.11
C ALA A 52 28.36 -1.49 7.50
N LEU A 53 29.34 -1.33 8.38
CA LEU A 53 29.31 -1.84 9.76
C LEU A 53 28.24 -1.18 10.63
N LYS A 54 27.71 -0.01 10.27
CA LYS A 54 26.57 0.61 10.97
C LYS A 54 25.36 -0.33 11.00
N ASN A 55 25.12 -1.08 9.91
CA ASN A 55 23.99 -2.00 9.80
C ASN A 55 24.13 -3.24 10.70
N VAL A 56 25.36 -3.53 11.14
CA VAL A 56 25.65 -4.66 12.03
C VAL A 56 25.62 -4.22 13.51
N TYR A 57 26.19 -3.06 13.79
CA TYR A 57 26.46 -2.63 15.19
C TYR A 57 25.53 -1.54 15.70
N THR A 58 24.61 -1.02 14.87
CA THR A 58 23.63 -0.04 15.31
C THR A 58 22.21 -0.45 14.99
N MET A 59 21.25 0.24 15.54
CA MET A 59 19.83 0.03 15.28
C MET A 59 19.45 0.33 13.81
N SER A 60 20.28 1.07 13.07
CA SER A 60 20.02 1.42 11.67
C SER A 60 19.85 0.18 10.77
N GLY A 61 20.53 -0.94 11.07
CA GLY A 61 20.38 -2.18 10.29
C GLY A 61 19.05 -2.93 10.45
N LYS A 62 18.21 -2.52 11.39
CA LYS A 62 16.93 -3.19 11.70
C LYS A 62 15.75 -2.25 11.93
N LEU A 63 15.89 -0.95 11.62
CA LEU A 63 14.86 0.06 11.85
C LEU A 63 14.37 0.63 10.53
N ILE A 64 13.04 0.70 10.37
CA ILE A 64 12.36 1.29 9.22
C ILE A 64 11.48 2.44 9.71
N PRO A 65 11.59 3.68 9.19
CA PRO A 65 10.60 4.71 9.43
C PRO A 65 9.37 4.45 8.54
N ILE A 66 8.19 4.62 9.09
CA ILE A 66 6.95 4.72 8.33
C ILE A 66 6.58 6.18 8.28
N ILE A 67 6.73 6.78 7.10
CA ILE A 67 6.64 8.21 6.88
C ILE A 67 5.34 8.55 6.20
N THR A 68 4.58 9.47 6.78
CA THR A 68 3.36 10.03 6.21
C THR A 68 3.38 11.56 6.26
N ASP A 69 2.66 12.19 5.33
CA ASP A 69 2.26 13.59 5.46
C ASP A 69 0.72 13.73 5.66
N GLY A 70 0.01 12.61 5.71
CA GLY A 70 -1.42 12.54 5.93
C GLY A 70 -2.24 13.19 4.82
N SER A 71 -1.68 13.32 3.60
CA SER A 71 -2.34 14.01 2.48
C SER A 71 -3.35 13.14 1.73
N ALA A 72 -3.29 11.80 1.89
CA ALA A 72 -4.21 10.87 1.20
C ALA A 72 -4.55 9.65 2.05
N VAL A 73 -5.16 9.88 3.20
CA VAL A 73 -5.60 8.80 4.09
C VAL A 73 -6.88 8.16 3.58
N LEU A 74 -6.86 6.85 3.39
CA LEU A 74 -7.98 6.10 2.84
C LEU A 74 -9.28 6.33 3.63
N GLY A 75 -10.32 6.82 2.93
CA GLY A 75 -11.64 7.11 3.50
C GLY A 75 -11.72 8.40 4.32
N LEU A 76 -10.60 9.11 4.53
CA LEU A 76 -10.54 10.37 5.28
C LEU A 76 -10.01 11.54 4.45
N GLY A 77 -9.30 11.24 3.34
CA GLY A 77 -8.69 12.27 2.48
C GLY A 77 -7.48 12.92 3.15
N ASN A 78 -7.30 14.22 2.92
CA ASN A 78 -6.23 15.00 3.52
C ASN A 78 -6.60 15.42 4.95
N ILE A 79 -6.01 14.74 5.93
CA ILE A 79 -6.21 15.01 7.37
C ILE A 79 -4.99 15.65 8.04
N GLY A 80 -3.89 15.79 7.29
CA GLY A 80 -2.63 16.36 7.75
C GLY A 80 -1.76 15.39 8.57
N PRO A 81 -0.48 15.77 8.77
CA PRO A 81 0.53 14.87 9.33
C PRO A 81 0.23 14.40 10.77
N ALA A 82 -0.21 15.30 11.64
CA ALA A 82 -0.47 14.96 13.04
C ALA A 82 -1.61 13.93 13.20
N ALA A 83 -2.66 14.04 12.38
CA ALA A 83 -3.78 13.10 12.39
C ALA A 83 -3.42 11.77 11.71
N GLY A 84 -2.38 11.73 10.87
CA GLY A 84 -1.82 10.50 10.28
C GLY A 84 -1.03 9.65 11.28
N LEU A 85 -0.50 10.23 12.37
CA LEU A 85 0.33 9.50 13.34
C LEU A 85 -0.29 8.20 13.88
N PRO A 86 -1.54 8.15 14.33
CA PRO A 86 -2.14 6.90 14.81
C PRO A 86 -2.18 5.79 13.76
N ILE A 87 -2.23 6.15 12.48
CA ILE A 87 -2.31 5.20 11.37
C ILE A 87 -0.94 4.54 11.16
N VAL A 88 0.11 5.35 11.01
CA VAL A 88 1.48 4.83 10.85
C VAL A 88 2.00 4.15 12.11
N GLU A 89 1.51 4.53 13.29
CA GLU A 89 1.80 3.81 14.54
C GLU A 89 1.14 2.42 14.54
N GLY A 90 -0.11 2.32 14.10
CA GLY A 90 -0.79 1.03 13.90
C GLY A 90 -0.09 0.16 12.87
N LYS A 91 0.42 0.74 11.77
CA LYS A 91 1.21 0.04 10.76
C LYS A 91 2.54 -0.47 11.37
N ALA A 92 3.22 0.33 12.17
CA ALA A 92 4.46 -0.06 12.84
C ALA A 92 4.24 -1.22 13.83
N LEU A 93 3.09 -1.24 14.53
CA LEU A 93 2.68 -2.37 15.36
C LEU A 93 2.51 -3.65 14.52
N ILE A 94 1.87 -3.56 13.34
CA ILE A 94 1.72 -4.68 12.41
C ILE A 94 3.09 -5.22 11.97
N TYR A 95 4.04 -4.35 11.61
CA TYR A 95 5.40 -4.76 11.29
C TYR A 95 6.03 -5.56 12.42
N LYS A 96 5.90 -5.07 13.66
CA LYS A 96 6.48 -5.75 14.82
C LYS A 96 5.85 -7.10 15.09
N GLU A 97 4.51 -7.15 15.12
CA GLU A 97 3.78 -8.37 15.52
C GLU A 97 3.83 -9.47 14.45
N PHE A 98 3.80 -9.12 13.16
CA PHE A 98 3.69 -10.11 12.09
C PHE A 98 5.01 -10.48 11.41
N SER A 99 6.00 -9.59 11.44
CA SER A 99 7.30 -9.83 10.79
C SER A 99 8.51 -9.69 11.70
N GLY A 100 8.32 -9.21 12.94
CA GLY A 100 9.41 -8.94 13.88
C GLY A 100 10.25 -7.71 13.53
N VAL A 101 9.96 -7.03 12.42
CA VAL A 101 10.67 -5.82 11.99
C VAL A 101 10.37 -4.66 12.93
N ASN A 102 11.38 -3.88 13.28
CA ASN A 102 11.20 -2.66 14.04
C ASN A 102 10.85 -1.51 13.09
N ALA A 103 9.72 -0.88 13.34
CA ALA A 103 9.31 0.30 12.59
C ALA A 103 8.99 1.45 13.54
N ILE A 104 9.25 2.69 13.09
CA ILE A 104 8.98 3.91 13.86
C ILE A 104 8.04 4.82 13.08
N PRO A 105 6.91 5.27 13.67
CA PRO A 105 6.00 6.21 13.02
C PRO A 105 6.63 7.59 12.92
N MET A 106 6.55 8.20 11.75
CA MET A 106 7.06 9.55 11.51
C MET A 106 6.08 10.35 10.65
N ALA A 107 5.74 11.55 11.12
CA ALA A 107 4.91 12.47 10.36
C ALA A 107 5.74 13.67 9.90
N LEU A 108 5.73 13.96 8.59
CA LEU A 108 6.36 15.13 7.99
C LEU A 108 5.30 16.14 7.58
N ASN A 109 5.65 17.42 7.63
CA ASN A 109 4.78 18.48 7.09
C ASN A 109 4.56 18.29 5.59
N GLN A 110 3.41 18.77 5.11
CA GLN A 110 3.09 18.83 3.69
C GLN A 110 3.89 19.95 3.04
N VAL A 111 5.09 19.61 2.57
CA VAL A 111 6.01 20.49 1.85
C VAL A 111 6.06 20.10 0.37
N ASP A 112 6.78 20.84 -0.47
CA ASP A 112 6.98 20.42 -1.86
C ASP A 112 7.80 19.12 -1.99
N VAL A 113 7.86 18.56 -3.20
CA VAL A 113 8.52 17.26 -3.44
C VAL A 113 10.02 17.35 -3.15
N ASP A 114 10.67 18.46 -3.52
CA ASP A 114 12.11 18.64 -3.33
C ASP A 114 12.47 18.64 -1.84
N GLU A 115 11.77 19.45 -1.05
CA GLU A 115 11.98 19.54 0.40
C GLU A 115 11.66 18.19 1.10
N PHE A 116 10.61 17.49 0.65
CA PHE A 116 10.23 16.19 1.21
C PHE A 116 11.30 15.14 0.96
N VAL A 117 11.80 15.04 -0.29
CA VAL A 117 12.86 14.11 -0.68
C VAL A 117 14.15 14.41 0.07
N GLU A 118 14.60 15.66 0.11
CA GLU A 118 15.83 16.05 0.81
C GLU A 118 15.74 15.80 2.32
N THR A 119 14.57 16.02 2.93
CA THR A 119 14.36 15.69 4.36
C THR A 119 14.59 14.20 4.62
N ILE A 120 13.99 13.32 3.81
CA ILE A 120 14.17 11.87 3.96
C ILE A 120 15.61 11.45 3.72
N LYS A 121 16.27 11.98 2.68
CA LYS A 121 17.68 11.69 2.39
C LYS A 121 18.59 12.05 3.56
N THR A 122 18.36 13.20 4.20
CA THR A 122 19.16 13.64 5.35
C THR A 122 19.06 12.69 6.53
N MET A 123 17.93 12.03 6.75
CA MET A 123 17.74 11.08 7.87
C MET A 123 17.99 9.60 7.47
N ALA A 124 18.10 9.29 6.18
CA ALA A 124 18.26 7.93 5.65
C ALA A 124 19.43 7.13 6.26
N PRO A 125 20.58 7.72 6.65
CA PRO A 125 21.67 6.99 7.31
C PRO A 125 21.26 6.24 8.59
N SER A 126 20.15 6.61 9.22
CA SER A 126 19.65 5.99 10.46
C SER A 126 18.78 4.75 10.23
N PHE A 127 18.54 4.35 8.97
CA PHE A 127 17.52 3.36 8.65
C PHE A 127 18.00 2.26 7.70
N ALA A 128 17.36 1.08 7.79
CA ALA A 128 17.58 -0.05 6.88
C ALA A 128 16.75 0.03 5.60
N GLY A 129 15.72 0.87 5.57
CA GLY A 129 14.80 1.09 4.46
C GLY A 129 13.80 2.17 4.83
N ILE A 130 13.01 2.63 3.87
CA ILE A 130 11.98 3.68 4.05
C ILE A 130 10.62 3.12 3.62
N HIS A 131 9.62 3.28 4.46
CA HIS A 131 8.22 3.02 4.13
C HIS A 131 7.46 4.35 4.04
N LEU A 132 6.87 4.63 2.88
CA LEU A 132 5.98 5.77 2.66
C LEU A 132 4.52 5.32 2.79
N GLU A 133 3.68 6.12 3.46
CA GLU A 133 2.27 5.79 3.73
C GLU A 133 1.39 7.04 3.61
N ASP A 134 0.20 6.90 3.02
CA ASP A 134 -0.85 7.93 2.97
C ASP A 134 -0.40 9.28 2.35
N ILE A 135 0.42 9.23 1.30
CA ILE A 135 0.89 10.39 0.55
C ILE A 135 0.13 10.50 -0.77
N ALA A 136 -0.41 11.68 -1.06
CA ALA A 136 -1.27 11.91 -2.22
C ALA A 136 -0.56 11.71 -3.57
N ALA A 137 -1.25 11.00 -4.50
CA ALA A 137 -0.91 11.01 -5.90
C ALA A 137 -1.30 12.36 -6.55
N PRO A 138 -0.59 12.84 -7.60
CA PRO A 138 0.52 12.17 -8.29
C PRO A 138 1.90 12.38 -7.64
N ARG A 139 2.04 13.29 -6.65
CA ARG A 139 3.34 13.68 -6.06
C ARG A 139 4.11 12.48 -5.48
N VAL A 140 3.42 11.51 -4.91
CA VAL A 140 4.05 10.33 -4.31
C VAL A 140 4.81 9.48 -5.34
N PHE A 141 4.40 9.47 -6.60
CA PHE A 141 5.09 8.75 -7.66
C PHE A 141 6.51 9.30 -7.89
N GLU A 142 6.63 10.64 -7.90
CA GLU A 142 7.92 11.29 -8.03
C GLU A 142 8.77 11.12 -6.77
N ILE A 143 8.18 11.27 -5.58
CA ILE A 143 8.87 11.07 -4.30
C ILE A 143 9.47 9.67 -4.23
N GLU A 144 8.67 8.62 -4.45
CA GLU A 144 9.13 7.23 -4.38
C GLU A 144 10.21 6.95 -5.43
N LYS A 145 10.01 7.42 -6.68
CA LYS A 145 10.98 7.25 -7.76
C LYS A 145 12.33 7.87 -7.40
N ARG A 146 12.34 9.14 -6.99
CA ARG A 146 13.58 9.86 -6.66
C ARG A 146 14.30 9.22 -5.47
N LEU A 147 13.57 8.87 -4.41
CA LEU A 147 14.18 8.20 -3.26
C LEU A 147 14.80 6.85 -3.63
N ASN A 148 14.17 6.07 -4.52
CA ASN A 148 14.75 4.81 -5.00
C ASN A 148 15.96 5.02 -5.91
N GLU A 149 16.04 6.13 -6.64
CA GLU A 149 17.18 6.46 -7.51
C GLU A 149 18.35 7.08 -6.72
N GLU A 150 18.07 7.79 -5.62
CA GLU A 150 19.04 8.60 -4.88
C GLU A 150 19.52 7.96 -3.57
N LEU A 151 18.90 6.87 -3.10
CA LEU A 151 19.26 6.15 -1.87
C LEU A 151 19.70 4.71 -2.17
N ASP A 152 20.70 4.24 -1.42
CA ASP A 152 21.18 2.83 -1.49
C ASP A 152 20.35 1.87 -0.59
N ILE A 153 19.30 2.35 0.06
CA ILE A 153 18.39 1.55 0.88
C ILE A 153 17.03 1.43 0.19
N PRO A 154 16.29 0.32 0.38
CA PRO A 154 15.00 0.14 -0.26
C PRO A 154 13.98 1.20 0.20
N VAL A 155 13.24 1.76 -0.76
CA VAL A 155 12.11 2.65 -0.52
C VAL A 155 10.84 2.00 -1.05
N TYR A 156 9.79 2.05 -0.27
CA TYR A 156 8.54 1.35 -0.53
C TYR A 156 7.34 2.22 -0.17
N HIS A 157 6.35 2.29 -1.05
CA HIS A 157 5.07 2.93 -0.79
C HIS A 157 3.94 1.89 -0.79
N ASP A 158 3.28 1.69 0.37
CA ASP A 158 2.32 0.60 0.55
C ASP A 158 1.05 0.75 -0.29
N ASP A 159 0.51 1.96 -0.38
CA ASP A 159 -0.68 2.23 -1.19
C ASP A 159 -0.47 1.90 -2.68
N GLN A 160 0.76 1.97 -3.15
CA GLN A 160 1.12 1.54 -4.50
C GLN A 160 1.43 0.04 -4.54
N THR A 161 2.58 -0.34 -4.02
CA THR A 161 3.18 -1.66 -4.25
C THR A 161 2.50 -2.74 -3.44
N GLY A 162 2.14 -2.48 -2.17
CA GLY A 162 1.44 -3.46 -1.33
C GLY A 162 0.10 -3.85 -1.89
N THR A 163 -0.71 -2.87 -2.27
CA THR A 163 -2.01 -3.09 -2.91
C THR A 163 -1.87 -3.85 -4.24
N ALA A 164 -0.93 -3.45 -5.11
CA ALA A 164 -0.72 -4.10 -6.39
C ALA A 164 -0.29 -5.59 -6.25
N VAL A 165 0.58 -5.89 -5.29
CA VAL A 165 1.04 -7.26 -5.01
C VAL A 165 -0.11 -8.17 -4.56
N VAL A 166 -0.95 -7.72 -3.62
CA VAL A 166 -2.07 -8.53 -3.14
C VAL A 166 -3.15 -8.72 -4.21
N VAL A 167 -3.40 -7.71 -5.05
CA VAL A 167 -4.32 -7.82 -6.19
C VAL A 167 -3.81 -8.84 -7.20
N LEU A 168 -2.55 -8.78 -7.61
CA LEU A 168 -1.96 -9.77 -8.53
C LEU A 168 -2.00 -11.18 -7.94
N ALA A 169 -1.64 -11.36 -6.67
CA ALA A 169 -1.69 -12.66 -6.00
C ALA A 169 -3.11 -13.25 -5.99
N ALA A 170 -4.12 -12.42 -5.74
CA ALA A 170 -5.51 -12.82 -5.81
C ALA A 170 -5.95 -13.19 -7.24
N LEU A 171 -5.55 -12.41 -8.25
CA LEU A 171 -5.86 -12.70 -9.66
C LEU A 171 -5.21 -14.00 -10.16
N ILE A 172 -3.97 -14.29 -9.76
CA ILE A 172 -3.30 -15.56 -10.09
C ILE A 172 -4.12 -16.76 -9.58
N ASN A 173 -4.65 -16.67 -8.35
CA ASN A 173 -5.47 -17.74 -7.78
C ASN A 173 -6.87 -17.78 -8.40
N ALA A 174 -7.47 -16.63 -8.66
CA ALA A 174 -8.75 -16.55 -9.33
C ALA A 174 -8.71 -17.16 -10.74
N ALA A 175 -7.68 -16.86 -11.53
CA ALA A 175 -7.45 -17.45 -12.85
C ALA A 175 -7.40 -18.97 -12.83
N LYS A 176 -6.74 -19.56 -11.80
CA LYS A 176 -6.70 -21.04 -11.59
C LYS A 176 -8.09 -21.59 -11.30
N VAL A 177 -8.88 -20.93 -10.45
CA VAL A 177 -10.24 -21.40 -10.07
C VAL A 177 -11.16 -21.43 -11.30
N VAL A 178 -11.08 -20.44 -12.20
CA VAL A 178 -11.91 -20.39 -13.40
C VAL A 178 -11.28 -21.08 -14.61
N ASN A 179 -10.11 -21.66 -14.45
CA ASN A 179 -9.35 -22.34 -15.50
C ASN A 179 -9.16 -21.46 -16.74
N LYS A 180 -8.85 -20.18 -16.55
CA LYS A 180 -8.56 -19.20 -17.61
C LYS A 180 -7.15 -18.64 -17.42
N PRO A 181 -6.30 -18.61 -18.47
CA PRO A 181 -4.96 -18.04 -18.34
C PRO A 181 -5.02 -16.57 -17.88
N LEU A 182 -4.13 -16.18 -16.97
CA LEU A 182 -4.08 -14.82 -16.39
C LEU A 182 -4.05 -13.75 -17.50
N LYS A 183 -3.23 -13.95 -18.52
CA LYS A 183 -3.06 -13.02 -19.66
C LYS A 183 -4.31 -12.83 -20.54
N ASP A 184 -5.27 -13.76 -20.46
CA ASP A 184 -6.50 -13.76 -21.25
C ASP A 184 -7.68 -13.14 -20.49
N LEU A 185 -7.49 -12.81 -19.20
CA LEU A 185 -8.51 -12.13 -18.41
C LEU A 185 -8.72 -10.70 -18.92
N LYS A 186 -9.98 -10.30 -19.02
CA LYS A 186 -10.41 -8.93 -19.28
C LYS A 186 -10.70 -8.25 -17.97
N VAL A 187 -10.02 -7.14 -17.70
CA VAL A 187 -10.03 -6.49 -16.38
C VAL A 187 -10.39 -5.03 -16.52
N VAL A 188 -11.37 -4.57 -15.75
CA VAL A 188 -11.60 -3.13 -15.53
C VAL A 188 -11.00 -2.74 -14.18
N ILE A 189 -10.18 -1.70 -14.17
CA ILE A 189 -9.65 -1.07 -12.96
C ILE A 189 -10.36 0.28 -12.83
N ASN A 190 -11.10 0.46 -11.74
CA ASN A 190 -11.81 1.69 -11.45
C ASN A 190 -11.20 2.40 -10.24
N GLY A 191 -10.72 3.62 -10.45
CA GLY A 191 -9.90 4.38 -9.50
C GLY A 191 -8.42 4.28 -9.84
N MET A 192 -7.88 5.32 -10.47
CA MET A 192 -6.52 5.37 -10.98
C MET A 192 -5.66 6.36 -10.18
N GLY A 193 -5.83 6.36 -8.84
CA GLY A 193 -4.91 6.97 -7.90
C GLY A 193 -3.63 6.14 -7.70
N ALA A 194 -2.96 6.26 -6.55
CA ALA A 194 -1.72 5.54 -6.25
C ALA A 194 -1.86 4.02 -6.45
N ALA A 195 -2.88 3.41 -5.86
CA ALA A 195 -3.16 1.98 -5.95
C ALA A 195 -3.49 1.52 -7.38
N GLY A 196 -4.33 2.28 -8.10
CA GLY A 196 -4.75 1.94 -9.46
C GLY A 196 -3.61 1.96 -10.47
N VAL A 197 -2.81 3.02 -10.44
CA VAL A 197 -1.62 3.16 -11.30
C VAL A 197 -0.63 2.02 -11.04
N ALA A 198 -0.33 1.73 -9.79
CA ALA A 198 0.60 0.64 -9.43
C ALA A 198 0.03 -0.73 -9.82
N THR A 199 -1.26 -0.97 -9.57
CA THR A 199 -1.93 -2.21 -9.97
C THR A 199 -1.86 -2.41 -11.48
N ALA A 200 -2.19 -1.39 -12.28
CA ALA A 200 -2.10 -1.47 -13.74
C ALA A 200 -0.67 -1.78 -14.20
N LYS A 201 0.35 -1.12 -13.64
CA LYS A 201 1.77 -1.40 -13.95
C LYS A 201 2.15 -2.86 -13.67
N VAL A 202 1.79 -3.38 -12.51
CA VAL A 202 2.11 -4.77 -12.12
C VAL A 202 1.38 -5.79 -12.99
N LEU A 203 0.12 -5.54 -13.34
CA LEU A 203 -0.64 -6.40 -14.24
C LEU A 203 -0.07 -6.40 -15.66
N LEU A 204 0.32 -5.24 -16.19
CA LEU A 204 1.01 -5.13 -17.48
C LEU A 204 2.35 -5.89 -17.45
N ALA A 205 3.15 -5.73 -16.40
CA ALA A 205 4.42 -6.44 -16.23
C ALA A 205 4.23 -7.97 -16.13
N SER A 206 3.08 -8.45 -15.63
CA SER A 206 2.72 -9.87 -15.61
C SER A 206 2.23 -10.42 -16.95
N GLY A 207 2.22 -9.60 -18.01
CA GLY A 207 1.82 -9.96 -19.37
C GLY A 207 0.34 -9.79 -19.67
N MET A 208 -0.45 -9.22 -18.78
CA MET A 208 -1.84 -8.86 -19.03
C MET A 208 -1.92 -7.59 -19.87
N LYS A 209 -2.69 -7.61 -20.94
CA LYS A 209 -2.91 -6.45 -21.82
C LYS A 209 -4.37 -6.04 -21.94
N ASN A 210 -5.28 -6.95 -21.59
CA ASN A 210 -6.72 -6.70 -21.68
C ASN A 210 -7.20 -5.92 -20.43
N LEU A 211 -6.64 -4.73 -20.22
CA LEU A 211 -6.97 -3.83 -19.13
C LEU A 211 -7.76 -2.64 -19.67
N THR A 212 -8.81 -2.25 -18.96
CA THR A 212 -9.55 -1.01 -19.17
C THR A 212 -9.41 -0.16 -17.91
N LEU A 213 -8.94 1.08 -18.07
CA LEU A 213 -8.67 1.99 -16.96
C LEU A 213 -9.77 3.04 -16.88
N VAL A 214 -10.40 3.16 -15.71
CA VAL A 214 -11.50 4.09 -15.47
C VAL A 214 -11.22 4.89 -14.21
N ASP A 215 -11.54 6.18 -14.25
CA ASP A 215 -11.44 7.06 -13.08
C ASP A 215 -12.62 8.04 -13.08
N ILE A 216 -12.57 9.08 -12.24
CA ILE A 216 -13.66 10.01 -11.99
C ILE A 216 -14.23 10.69 -13.25
N HIS A 217 -13.40 10.91 -14.28
CA HIS A 217 -13.81 11.48 -15.56
C HIS A 217 -14.18 10.43 -16.63
N GLY A 218 -14.22 9.14 -16.24
CA GLY A 218 -14.56 8.04 -17.16
C GLY A 218 -13.36 7.20 -17.58
N VAL A 219 -13.41 6.67 -18.81
CA VAL A 219 -12.34 5.83 -19.40
C VAL A 219 -11.13 6.68 -19.73
N ILE A 220 -9.97 6.28 -19.21
CA ILE A 220 -8.72 7.03 -19.39
C ILE A 220 -8.18 6.82 -20.81
N ARG A 221 -7.88 7.93 -21.49
CA ARG A 221 -7.27 7.98 -22.80
C ARG A 221 -5.93 8.69 -22.78
N ALA A 222 -5.04 8.30 -23.67
CA ALA A 222 -3.69 8.85 -23.73
C ALA A 222 -3.64 10.35 -24.09
N ASP A 223 -4.63 10.83 -24.82
CA ASP A 223 -4.76 12.23 -25.28
C ASP A 223 -5.66 13.11 -24.41
N ASP A 224 -6.19 12.56 -23.30
CA ASP A 224 -7.08 13.29 -22.40
C ASP A 224 -6.28 14.07 -21.35
N ASN A 225 -6.41 15.40 -21.39
CA ASN A 225 -5.70 16.31 -20.49
C ASN A 225 -6.33 16.43 -19.10
N ASP A 226 -7.49 15.84 -18.84
CA ASP A 226 -8.09 15.77 -17.51
C ASP A 226 -7.36 14.76 -16.61
N TYR A 227 -6.46 13.96 -17.22
CA TYR A 227 -5.64 12.97 -16.52
C TYR A 227 -4.17 13.37 -16.45
N ASN A 228 -3.49 12.93 -15.38
CA ASN A 228 -2.06 13.17 -15.21
C ASN A 228 -1.20 12.30 -16.15
N GLU A 229 0.08 12.63 -16.25
CA GLU A 229 1.03 11.94 -17.15
C GLU A 229 1.12 10.43 -16.89
N TYR A 230 1.10 9.98 -15.64
CA TYR A 230 1.20 8.57 -15.25
C TYR A 230 -0.03 7.76 -15.72
N GLN A 231 -1.22 8.35 -15.63
CA GLN A 231 -2.46 7.75 -16.10
C GLN A 231 -2.48 7.67 -17.63
N ARG A 232 -2.09 8.75 -18.31
CA ARG A 232 -2.04 8.82 -19.77
C ARG A 232 -1.00 7.89 -20.38
N GLU A 233 0.18 7.76 -19.73
CA GLU A 233 1.21 6.80 -20.15
C GLU A 233 0.66 5.36 -20.11
N LEU A 234 0.00 4.97 -19.02
CA LEU A 234 -0.63 3.66 -18.91
C LEU A 234 -1.69 3.42 -19.97
N ALA A 235 -2.48 4.44 -20.33
CA ALA A 235 -3.49 4.34 -21.38
C ALA A 235 -2.89 3.98 -22.74
N THR A 236 -1.62 4.30 -23.00
CA THR A 236 -0.93 3.88 -24.24
C THR A 236 -0.59 2.38 -24.27
N ALA A 237 -0.49 1.76 -23.11
CA ALA A 237 -0.06 0.37 -22.94
C ALA A 237 -1.22 -0.64 -22.84
N VAL A 238 -2.46 -0.15 -22.69
CA VAL A 238 -3.67 -0.97 -22.53
C VAL A 238 -4.54 -0.93 -23.78
N ASN A 239 -5.54 -1.82 -23.84
CA ASN A 239 -6.49 -1.84 -24.96
C ASN A 239 -7.32 -0.55 -25.00
N GLN A 240 -7.41 0.05 -26.18
CA GLN A 240 -8.39 1.10 -26.41
C GLN A 240 -9.78 0.48 -26.56
N VAL A 241 -10.76 1.06 -25.88
CA VAL A 241 -12.15 0.59 -25.88
C VAL A 241 -13.10 1.70 -26.34
N ASP A 242 -14.17 1.30 -27.02
CA ASP A 242 -15.28 2.21 -27.38
C ASP A 242 -16.16 2.34 -26.13
N GLY A 243 -16.14 3.50 -25.50
CA GLY A 243 -16.90 3.80 -24.28
C GLY A 243 -16.31 4.98 -23.54
N GLN A 244 -17.12 5.70 -22.78
CA GLN A 244 -16.68 6.89 -22.05
C GLN A 244 -16.77 6.70 -20.53
N SER A 245 -17.70 5.87 -20.07
CA SER A 245 -17.99 5.65 -18.65
C SER A 245 -17.71 4.21 -18.24
N LEU A 246 -17.76 3.95 -16.93
CA LEU A 246 -17.71 2.59 -16.39
C LEU A 246 -18.83 1.72 -16.95
N ASP A 247 -20.04 2.29 -17.06
CA ASP A 247 -21.23 1.58 -17.55
C ASP A 247 -21.04 1.07 -18.99
N ASP A 248 -20.34 1.84 -19.83
CA ASP A 248 -20.08 1.49 -21.22
C ASP A 248 -19.09 0.33 -21.38
N VAL A 249 -18.20 0.13 -20.41
CA VAL A 249 -17.04 -0.78 -20.56
C VAL A 249 -17.04 -1.97 -19.62
N ILE A 250 -17.96 -2.02 -18.66
CA ILE A 250 -17.99 -3.08 -17.65
C ILE A 250 -18.54 -4.40 -18.20
N ASP A 251 -19.32 -4.33 -19.30
CA ASP A 251 -19.91 -5.50 -19.91
C ASP A 251 -18.85 -6.47 -20.48
N ASN A 252 -19.09 -7.77 -20.27
CA ASN A 252 -18.22 -8.86 -20.76
C ASN A 252 -16.78 -8.81 -20.19
N GLN A 253 -16.57 -8.15 -19.07
CA GLN A 253 -15.31 -8.22 -18.34
C GLN A 253 -15.29 -9.47 -17.45
N ASP A 254 -14.10 -10.02 -17.23
CA ASP A 254 -13.90 -11.16 -16.32
C ASP A 254 -13.68 -10.69 -14.87
N VAL A 255 -13.10 -9.49 -14.72
CA VAL A 255 -12.65 -8.96 -13.41
C VAL A 255 -12.96 -7.48 -13.34
N PHE A 256 -13.49 -7.05 -12.18
CA PHE A 256 -13.56 -5.66 -11.77
C PHE A 256 -12.68 -5.45 -10.54
N ILE A 257 -11.79 -4.47 -10.61
CA ILE A 257 -10.91 -4.04 -9.52
C ILE A 257 -11.34 -2.63 -9.11
N GLY A 258 -11.99 -2.49 -7.96
CA GLY A 258 -12.44 -1.21 -7.42
C GLY A 258 -11.43 -0.64 -6.43
N LEU A 259 -10.77 0.46 -6.79
CA LEU A 259 -9.76 1.17 -6.02
C LEU A 259 -10.13 2.66 -5.78
N SER A 260 -11.42 2.98 -5.97
CA SER A 260 -12.03 4.28 -5.75
C SER A 260 -13.02 4.24 -4.58
N ASP A 261 -14.00 5.11 -4.57
CA ASP A 261 -15.03 5.19 -3.52
C ASP A 261 -15.96 3.97 -3.45
N ALA A 262 -16.73 3.90 -2.35
CA ALA A 262 -17.74 2.87 -2.15
C ALA A 262 -18.94 3.06 -3.08
N ASN A 263 -19.67 1.95 -3.32
CA ASN A 263 -20.95 1.94 -4.05
C ASN A 263 -20.87 2.40 -5.50
N VAL A 264 -19.71 2.30 -6.15
CA VAL A 264 -19.55 2.60 -7.58
C VAL A 264 -20.29 1.58 -8.45
N LEU A 265 -20.37 0.32 -8.01
CA LEU A 265 -21.17 -0.70 -8.68
C LEU A 265 -22.58 -0.74 -8.11
N SER A 266 -23.60 -0.53 -8.95
CA SER A 266 -25.01 -0.75 -8.64
C SER A 266 -25.41 -2.23 -8.80
N GLU A 267 -26.66 -2.57 -8.40
CA GLU A 267 -27.20 -3.91 -8.63
C GLU A 267 -27.37 -4.22 -10.12
N ASP A 268 -27.59 -3.21 -10.95
CA ASP A 268 -27.73 -3.34 -12.40
C ASP A 268 -26.45 -3.80 -13.06
N HIS A 269 -25.29 -3.35 -12.61
CA HIS A 269 -23.97 -3.79 -13.11
C HIS A 269 -23.70 -5.29 -12.87
N LYS A 270 -24.34 -5.94 -11.90
CA LYS A 270 -24.16 -7.38 -11.62
C LYS A 270 -24.79 -8.28 -12.71
N VAL A 271 -25.70 -7.72 -13.51
CA VAL A 271 -26.41 -8.45 -14.57
C VAL A 271 -25.53 -8.66 -15.82
N PHE A 272 -24.51 -7.84 -15.99
CA PHE A 272 -23.70 -7.76 -17.21
C PHE A 272 -22.46 -8.66 -17.19
N LEU A 273 -22.29 -9.48 -16.15
CA LEU A 273 -21.16 -10.41 -16.07
C LEU A 273 -21.37 -11.60 -17.00
N PRO A 274 -20.31 -12.10 -17.69
CA PRO A 274 -20.47 -13.08 -18.74
C PRO A 274 -21.23 -14.32 -18.30
N ALA A 275 -22.05 -14.87 -19.18
CA ALA A 275 -22.87 -16.08 -18.94
C ALA A 275 -22.05 -17.32 -18.55
N THR A 276 -20.72 -17.25 -18.65
CA THR A 276 -19.75 -18.28 -18.22
C THR A 276 -19.38 -18.22 -16.73
N GLY A 277 -19.90 -17.25 -16.00
CA GLY A 277 -20.15 -17.44 -14.56
C GLY A 277 -19.07 -17.06 -13.59
N SER A 278 -18.06 -16.26 -13.93
CA SER A 278 -17.07 -15.90 -12.92
C SER A 278 -16.64 -14.45 -13.06
N CYS A 279 -17.05 -13.61 -12.11
CA CYS A 279 -16.51 -12.28 -11.94
C CYS A 279 -15.86 -12.17 -10.56
N PHE A 280 -14.70 -11.55 -10.52
CA PHE A 280 -14.00 -11.28 -9.28
C PHE A 280 -14.15 -9.81 -8.95
N LEU A 281 -14.80 -9.51 -7.83
CA LEU A 281 -14.83 -8.19 -7.22
C LEU A 281 -13.69 -8.09 -6.22
N PHE A 282 -12.80 -7.12 -6.43
CA PHE A 282 -11.79 -6.73 -5.46
C PHE A 282 -12.12 -5.33 -4.94
N PRO A 283 -13.03 -5.19 -3.94
CA PRO A 283 -13.18 -3.93 -3.27
C PRO A 283 -12.02 -3.79 -2.29
N VAL A 284 -11.05 -2.95 -2.59
CA VAL A 284 -10.01 -2.59 -1.65
C VAL A 284 -10.57 -1.49 -0.75
N TYR A 285 -11.29 -1.89 0.29
CA TYR A 285 -11.84 -0.99 1.29
C TYR A 285 -11.27 -1.30 2.66
N SER A 286 -10.57 -0.33 3.24
CA SER A 286 -10.05 -0.27 4.61
C SER A 286 -8.73 -1.03 4.87
N PRO A 287 -7.74 -0.39 5.48
CA PRO A 287 -6.45 -1.01 5.85
C PRO A 287 -6.61 -2.21 6.79
N PHE A 288 -7.69 -2.29 7.58
CA PHE A 288 -8.01 -3.45 8.41
C PHE A 288 -8.64 -4.64 7.66
N ARG A 289 -9.16 -4.43 6.45
CA ARG A 289 -9.72 -5.51 5.62
C ARG A 289 -8.71 -6.13 4.67
N CYS A 290 -7.60 -5.51 4.39
CA CYS A 290 -6.57 -6.10 3.53
C CYS A 290 -6.00 -7.40 4.13
N LEU A 291 -5.82 -7.46 5.45
CA LEU A 291 -5.37 -8.69 6.13
C LEU A 291 -6.48 -9.74 6.28
N LEU A 292 -7.75 -9.30 6.40
CA LEU A 292 -8.92 -10.21 6.48
C LEU A 292 -9.56 -10.47 5.11
N SER A 293 -9.25 -9.69 4.07
CA SER A 293 -9.73 -9.92 2.69
C SER A 293 -9.04 -11.10 2.02
N PHE A 294 -7.94 -11.62 2.57
CA PHE A 294 -7.45 -12.95 2.21
C PHE A 294 -8.48 -14.06 2.45
N LEU A 295 -9.51 -13.81 3.27
CA LEU A 295 -10.58 -14.77 3.61
C LEU A 295 -11.95 -14.43 2.98
N ARG A 296 -12.09 -13.30 2.28
CA ARG A 296 -13.33 -12.94 1.57
C ARG A 296 -13.05 -12.62 0.10
N LEU A 297 -12.56 -13.60 -0.63
CA LEU A 297 -12.78 -13.68 -2.06
C LEU A 297 -14.29 -13.85 -2.25
N SER A 298 -15.02 -12.76 -2.48
CA SER A 298 -16.43 -12.85 -2.89
C SER A 298 -16.43 -13.30 -4.33
N VAL A 299 -16.23 -14.62 -4.53
CA VAL A 299 -16.46 -15.28 -5.81
C VAL A 299 -17.97 -15.41 -5.95
N TYR A 300 -18.61 -14.55 -6.73
CA TYR A 300 -19.99 -14.76 -7.13
C TYR A 300 -20.05 -15.80 -8.25
N PHE A 301 -20.28 -17.05 -7.90
CA PHE A 301 -20.72 -18.07 -8.87
C PHE A 301 -22.17 -17.85 -9.23
N HIS A 302 -22.46 -17.46 -10.45
CA HIS A 302 -23.83 -17.51 -10.98
C HIS A 302 -24.04 -18.81 -11.74
N LYS A 303 -24.91 -19.63 -11.19
CA LYS A 303 -25.55 -20.90 -11.66
C LYS A 303 -24.89 -22.22 -11.28
N LYS A 304 -25.64 -22.92 -10.43
CA LYS A 304 -25.64 -24.34 -10.05
C LYS A 304 -24.97 -24.70 -8.74
N ILE A 305 -25.11 -23.91 -7.71
CA ILE A 305 -25.29 -24.48 -6.36
C ILE A 305 -26.47 -23.75 -5.76
N GLY A 306 -27.52 -24.52 -5.36
CA GLY A 306 -28.75 -23.99 -4.86
C GLY A 306 -28.55 -23.02 -3.70
N SER A 307 -29.47 -22.12 -3.56
CA SER A 307 -29.63 -21.09 -2.54
C SER A 307 -29.02 -21.48 -1.18
N ALA A 308 -27.75 -21.21 -0.99
CA ALA A 308 -27.11 -21.10 0.30
C ALA A 308 -26.58 -19.67 0.41
N SER A 309 -27.35 -18.85 1.10
CA SER A 309 -26.98 -17.48 1.43
C SER A 309 -25.68 -17.48 2.21
N CYS A 310 -24.62 -16.90 1.65
CA CYS A 310 -23.44 -16.49 2.39
C CYS A 310 -23.75 -15.28 3.29
N ARG A 311 -24.86 -15.35 4.05
CA ARG A 311 -25.28 -14.31 5.00
C ARG A 311 -24.97 -14.61 6.46
N GLU A 312 -24.43 -15.76 6.77
CA GLU A 312 -24.11 -16.06 8.17
C GLU A 312 -22.79 -16.84 8.23
N ARG A 313 -21.76 -16.19 8.70
CA ARG A 313 -20.73 -16.60 9.66
C ARG A 313 -19.52 -15.68 9.55
N VAL A 314 -19.50 -14.64 10.31
CA VAL A 314 -18.51 -14.31 11.35
C VAL A 314 -19.23 -13.43 12.35
#